data_f2d66d85994b4b7064ccb9a002a4cc34
#
_entry.id   f2d66d85994b4b7064ccb9a002a4cc34
#
_cell.length_a   1.000
_cell.length_b   1.000
_cell.length_c   1.000
_cell.angle_alpha   90.00
_cell.angle_beta   90.00
_cell.angle_gamma   90.00
#
_symmetry.space_group_name_H-M   'P 1'
#
loop_
_entity.id
_entity.type
_entity.pdbx_description
1 polymer ?
#
loop_
_entity_poly.entity_id
_entity_poly.type
_entity_poly.pdbx_seq_one_letter_code
_entity_poly.pdbx_strand_id
1 'polypeptide(L)'
;MPSAGSPEAAELLSAECHAALDELGSVEVLAGVHALNRASQVTQLLETVDSGLRKHFPSRRAAVLVADGGSQDGTADILRAWCGAHQREPARRLIELAPPIRQGHVVLALLAAAHRVGARGIAVLDAEMIGVQADWVAALIEPVLGGAADYVSPAYSRAPSEGTLTTNLLAPLTRALYGKRIQQITGGCSAFAAPFVERCLHDWVDADAPHPHGTEIALTVAALASGARVAEAHLGRRLVDPSVPQPDLATTLVRTVGPVFALMERSHDVWERTRGSVTVPRFGDPPAVLADTQRPSVERMIRAFDLGMKDLLPIWEQIIAEETLGRLYPLALLGPEEFEFRPALWARVASDFAVAHHERRLPRDHLIRALTPLYLGRVAAFLREAWVSSPAALVAIFDQIGRAFEVEKEHLAARWR
;
A
#
# COMPACT_ATOMS: atom_id res chain seq x y z
N MET A 1 27.25 -16.78 -9.48
CA MET A 1 26.71 -17.47 -8.33
C MET A 1 25.74 -16.49 -7.68
N PRO A 2 24.48 -16.83 -7.41
CA PRO A 2 23.61 -15.94 -6.66
C PRO A 2 24.23 -15.74 -5.27
N SER A 3 24.36 -14.47 -4.83
CA SER A 3 24.75 -14.17 -3.45
C SER A 3 23.73 -14.79 -2.51
N ALA A 4 24.19 -15.45 -1.46
CA ALA A 4 23.31 -15.94 -0.42
C ALA A 4 22.55 -14.70 0.15
N GLY A 5 21.23 -14.69 0.00
CA GLY A 5 20.37 -13.67 0.61
C GLY A 5 20.67 -13.57 2.12
N SER A 6 20.24 -12.46 2.74
CA SER A 6 20.39 -12.31 4.19
C SER A 6 19.96 -13.60 4.90
N PRO A 7 20.75 -14.12 5.88
CA PRO A 7 20.38 -15.32 6.63
C PRO A 7 18.94 -15.27 7.17
N GLU A 8 18.49 -14.10 7.60
CA GLU A 8 17.15 -13.86 8.12
C GLU A 8 16.02 -14.08 7.07
N ALA A 9 16.28 -13.76 5.80
CA ALA A 9 15.27 -13.99 4.75
C ALA A 9 15.13 -15.49 4.38
N ALA A 10 16.22 -16.26 4.47
CA ALA A 10 16.18 -17.72 4.29
C ALA A 10 15.44 -18.42 5.44
N GLU A 11 15.52 -17.87 6.65
CA GLU A 11 14.84 -18.41 7.84
C GLU A 11 13.31 -18.25 7.78
N LEU A 12 12.76 -17.45 6.85
CA LEU A 12 11.30 -17.33 6.63
C LEU A 12 10.67 -18.57 6.00
N LEU A 13 11.47 -19.41 5.33
CA LEU A 13 11.00 -20.59 4.61
C LEU A 13 11.26 -21.87 5.40
N SER A 14 10.34 -22.81 5.34
CA SER A 14 10.56 -24.14 5.94
C SER A 14 11.63 -24.95 5.16
N ALA A 15 12.18 -25.99 5.79
CA ALA A 15 13.14 -26.86 5.12
C ALA A 15 12.51 -27.59 3.91
N GLU A 16 11.26 -27.98 4.06
CA GLU A 16 10.48 -28.60 2.99
C GLU A 16 10.25 -27.64 1.82
N CYS A 17 10.00 -26.36 2.13
CA CYS A 17 9.87 -25.32 1.12
C CYS A 17 11.18 -25.13 0.36
N HIS A 18 12.31 -25.11 1.04
CA HIS A 18 13.63 -25.03 0.39
C HIS A 18 13.86 -26.19 -0.60
N ALA A 19 13.56 -27.43 -0.20
CA ALA A 19 13.68 -28.58 -1.07
C ALA A 19 12.78 -28.50 -2.30
N ALA A 20 11.52 -28.10 -2.11
CA ALA A 20 10.55 -27.91 -3.20
C ALA A 20 10.96 -26.82 -4.21
N LEU A 21 11.61 -25.76 -3.74
CA LEU A 21 12.13 -24.70 -4.61
C LEU A 21 13.38 -25.14 -5.38
N ASP A 22 14.24 -25.97 -4.78
CA ASP A 22 15.40 -26.54 -5.45
C ASP A 22 14.99 -27.53 -6.57
N GLU A 23 13.93 -28.32 -6.32
CA GLU A 23 13.33 -29.19 -7.36
C GLU A 23 12.68 -28.37 -8.48
N LEU A 24 12.07 -27.22 -8.17
CA LEU A 24 11.49 -26.31 -9.16
C LEU A 24 12.56 -25.76 -10.09
N GLY A 25 13.74 -25.49 -9.56
CA GLY A 25 14.86 -24.93 -10.30
C GLY A 25 14.64 -23.47 -10.72
N SER A 26 15.38 -23.02 -11.75
CA SER A 26 15.34 -21.62 -12.19
C SER A 26 14.02 -21.25 -12.85
N VAL A 27 13.47 -20.06 -12.51
CA VAL A 27 12.23 -19.48 -13.04
C VAL A 27 12.54 -18.06 -13.51
N GLU A 28 12.05 -17.63 -14.68
CA GLU A 28 12.24 -16.25 -15.15
C GLU A 28 11.15 -15.30 -14.69
N VAL A 29 9.90 -15.77 -14.68
CA VAL A 29 8.70 -14.98 -14.39
C VAL A 29 7.91 -15.63 -13.25
N LEU A 30 7.60 -14.85 -12.24
CA LEU A 30 6.94 -15.37 -11.05
C LEU A 30 5.76 -14.50 -10.65
N ALA A 31 4.63 -15.13 -10.39
CA ALA A 31 3.50 -14.52 -9.69
C ALA A 31 3.34 -15.16 -8.30
N GLY A 32 3.47 -14.33 -7.26
CA GLY A 32 3.21 -14.71 -5.88
C GLY A 32 1.80 -14.31 -5.47
N VAL A 33 1.04 -15.19 -4.83
CA VAL A 33 -0.26 -14.87 -4.25
C VAL A 33 -0.22 -15.19 -2.75
N HIS A 34 -0.50 -14.18 -1.93
CA HIS A 34 -0.67 -14.40 -0.50
C HIS A 34 -2.15 -14.37 -0.13
N ALA A 35 -2.55 -15.22 0.80
CA ALA A 35 -3.94 -15.34 1.22
C ALA A 35 -4.06 -15.42 2.76
N LEU A 36 -5.14 -14.83 3.27
CA LEU A 36 -5.55 -14.95 4.66
C LEU A 36 -7.07 -14.94 4.74
N ASN A 37 -7.68 -16.09 5.06
CA ASN A 37 -9.13 -16.26 5.16
C ASN A 37 -9.85 -15.81 3.86
N ARG A 38 -9.54 -16.50 2.75
CA ARG A 38 -10.07 -16.19 1.40
C ARG A 38 -10.57 -17.44 0.66
N ALA A 39 -11.06 -18.44 1.41
CA ALA A 39 -11.50 -19.70 0.82
C ALA A 39 -12.52 -19.54 -0.32
N SER A 40 -13.44 -18.55 -0.21
CA SER A 40 -14.49 -18.35 -1.20
C SER A 40 -14.02 -17.80 -2.55
N GLN A 41 -12.87 -17.14 -2.61
CA GLN A 41 -12.45 -16.37 -3.80
C GLN A 41 -11.03 -16.69 -4.31
N VAL A 42 -10.19 -17.31 -3.49
CA VAL A 42 -8.78 -17.53 -3.84
C VAL A 42 -8.60 -18.33 -5.12
N THR A 43 -9.43 -19.35 -5.36
CA THR A 43 -9.34 -20.18 -6.57
C THR A 43 -9.50 -19.37 -7.85
N GLN A 44 -10.47 -18.45 -7.88
CA GLN A 44 -10.70 -17.60 -9.06
C GLN A 44 -9.49 -16.71 -9.36
N LEU A 45 -8.90 -16.11 -8.33
CA LEU A 45 -7.68 -15.32 -8.49
C LEU A 45 -6.52 -16.15 -9.04
N LEU A 46 -6.30 -17.35 -8.46
CA LEU A 46 -5.22 -18.23 -8.88
C LEU A 46 -5.36 -18.68 -10.34
N GLU A 47 -6.57 -19.06 -10.78
CA GLU A 47 -6.83 -19.40 -12.19
C GLU A 47 -6.61 -18.20 -13.12
N THR A 48 -6.98 -16.99 -12.68
CA THR A 48 -6.76 -15.78 -13.45
C THR A 48 -5.26 -15.46 -13.60
N VAL A 49 -4.50 -15.58 -12.52
CA VAL A 49 -3.04 -15.36 -12.53
C VAL A 49 -2.33 -16.39 -13.39
N ASP A 50 -2.69 -17.68 -13.25
CA ASP A 50 -2.15 -18.78 -14.05
C ASP A 50 -2.46 -18.56 -15.56
N SER A 51 -3.69 -18.19 -15.90
CA SER A 51 -4.07 -17.83 -17.26
C SER A 51 -3.29 -16.65 -17.81
N GLY A 52 -3.04 -15.62 -16.97
CA GLY A 52 -2.25 -14.45 -17.33
C GLY A 52 -0.80 -14.83 -17.68
N LEU A 53 -0.16 -15.68 -16.87
CA LEU A 53 1.19 -16.16 -17.14
C LEU A 53 1.24 -16.97 -18.44
N ARG A 54 0.30 -17.88 -18.67
CA ARG A 54 0.22 -18.66 -19.93
C ARG A 54 0.00 -17.79 -21.16
N LYS A 55 -0.86 -16.80 -21.05
CA LYS A 55 -1.22 -15.90 -22.15
C LYS A 55 -0.04 -15.01 -22.56
N HIS A 56 0.62 -14.40 -21.59
CA HIS A 56 1.60 -13.34 -21.84
C HIS A 56 3.06 -13.79 -21.80
N PHE A 57 3.34 -14.91 -21.15
CA PHE A 57 4.72 -15.45 -21.01
C PHE A 57 4.86 -16.91 -21.48
N PRO A 58 4.28 -17.31 -22.65
CA PRO A 58 4.21 -18.72 -23.05
C PRO A 58 5.57 -19.36 -23.35
N SER A 59 6.60 -18.54 -23.65
CA SER A 59 7.96 -18.99 -23.94
C SER A 59 8.93 -18.84 -22.77
N ARG A 60 8.43 -18.40 -21.62
CA ARG A 60 9.23 -18.20 -20.41
C ARG A 60 8.96 -19.30 -19.39
N ARG A 61 10.00 -19.71 -18.66
CA ARG A 61 9.77 -20.53 -17.46
C ARG A 61 9.08 -19.69 -16.40
N ALA A 62 7.82 -20.02 -16.15
CA ALA A 62 6.95 -19.26 -15.24
C ALA A 62 6.50 -20.12 -14.07
N ALA A 63 6.26 -19.50 -12.91
CA ALA A 63 5.69 -20.14 -11.75
C ALA A 63 4.66 -19.27 -11.04
N VAL A 64 3.67 -19.93 -10.43
CA VAL A 64 2.78 -19.34 -9.42
C VAL A 64 3.18 -19.89 -8.06
N LEU A 65 3.59 -19.01 -7.17
CA LEU A 65 3.85 -19.34 -5.77
C LEU A 65 2.69 -18.84 -4.91
N VAL A 66 2.19 -19.67 -4.01
CA VAL A 66 1.10 -19.30 -3.10
C VAL A 66 1.56 -19.44 -1.67
N ALA A 67 1.14 -18.51 -0.81
CA ALA A 67 1.48 -18.56 0.61
C ALA A 67 0.25 -18.24 1.47
N ASP A 68 0.04 -19.02 2.52
CA ASP A 68 -1.04 -18.83 3.48
C ASP A 68 -0.56 -18.10 4.72
N GLY A 69 -1.28 -17.05 5.13
CA GLY A 69 -0.99 -16.23 6.30
C GLY A 69 -1.50 -16.80 7.64
N GLY A 70 -1.86 -18.07 7.70
CA GLY A 70 -2.42 -18.73 8.88
C GLY A 70 -3.96 -18.71 8.87
N SER A 71 -4.57 -19.00 7.73
CA SER A 71 -6.03 -19.04 7.55
C SER A 71 -6.71 -20.11 8.40
N GLN A 72 -7.96 -19.83 8.81
CA GLN A 72 -8.79 -20.70 9.64
C GLN A 72 -10.11 -21.11 8.95
N ASP A 73 -10.30 -20.70 7.69
CA ASP A 73 -11.54 -20.89 6.91
C ASP A 73 -11.44 -21.97 5.81
N GLY A 74 -10.35 -22.76 5.80
CA GLY A 74 -10.08 -23.76 4.77
C GLY A 74 -9.27 -23.24 3.58
N THR A 75 -8.85 -21.96 3.56
CA THR A 75 -8.00 -21.40 2.49
C THR A 75 -6.74 -22.24 2.26
N ALA A 76 -6.03 -22.64 3.32
CA ALA A 76 -4.79 -23.41 3.21
C ALA A 76 -4.99 -24.76 2.47
N ASP A 77 -6.11 -25.45 2.71
CA ASP A 77 -6.41 -26.70 2.05
C ASP A 77 -6.72 -26.50 0.56
N ILE A 78 -7.42 -25.41 0.21
CA ILE A 78 -7.69 -25.02 -1.18
C ILE A 78 -6.37 -24.73 -1.92
N LEU A 79 -5.45 -23.98 -1.31
CA LEU A 79 -4.14 -23.67 -1.88
C LEU A 79 -3.33 -24.93 -2.12
N ARG A 80 -3.31 -25.85 -1.16
CA ARG A 80 -2.61 -27.14 -1.28
C ARG A 80 -3.18 -28.00 -2.39
N ALA A 81 -4.51 -28.12 -2.46
CA ALA A 81 -5.21 -28.87 -3.51
C ALA A 81 -4.96 -28.24 -4.90
N TRP A 82 -4.98 -26.91 -5.02
CA TRP A 82 -4.75 -26.21 -6.27
C TRP A 82 -3.30 -26.43 -6.77
N CYS A 83 -2.31 -26.39 -5.89
CA CYS A 83 -0.91 -26.68 -6.24
C CYS A 83 -0.72 -28.13 -6.68
N GLY A 84 -1.39 -29.09 -6.03
CA GLY A 84 -1.30 -30.51 -6.35
C GLY A 84 -2.03 -30.94 -7.64
N ALA A 85 -3.03 -30.17 -8.08
CA ALA A 85 -3.86 -30.52 -9.24
C ALA A 85 -3.18 -30.37 -10.60
N HIS A 86 -2.03 -29.66 -10.72
CA HIS A 86 -1.41 -29.34 -11.98
C HIS A 86 0.09 -29.65 -11.99
N GLN A 87 0.52 -30.39 -13.02
CA GLN A 87 1.92 -30.76 -13.29
C GLN A 87 2.49 -30.08 -14.55
N ARG A 88 1.82 -29.01 -15.07
CA ARG A 88 2.20 -28.33 -16.31
C ARG A 88 2.66 -26.89 -16.02
N GLU A 89 3.36 -26.28 -17.00
CA GLU A 89 3.71 -24.86 -16.95
C GLU A 89 2.46 -23.95 -17.02
N PRO A 90 2.39 -22.84 -16.23
CA PRO A 90 3.35 -22.46 -15.22
C PRO A 90 3.38 -23.44 -14.03
N ALA A 91 4.54 -23.62 -13.43
CA ALA A 91 4.69 -24.47 -12.26
C ALA A 91 3.95 -23.85 -11.06
N ARG A 92 3.37 -24.68 -10.20
CA ARG A 92 2.61 -24.24 -9.00
C ARG A 92 3.27 -24.80 -7.75
N ARG A 93 3.51 -23.92 -6.74
CA ARG A 93 4.09 -24.35 -5.47
C ARG A 93 3.45 -23.59 -4.30
N LEU A 94 3.16 -24.34 -3.24
CA LEU A 94 2.83 -23.77 -1.94
C LEU A 94 4.12 -23.39 -1.22
N ILE A 95 4.18 -22.18 -0.70
CA ILE A 95 5.29 -21.68 0.12
C ILE A 95 4.90 -21.84 1.57
N GLU A 96 5.59 -22.74 2.26
CA GLU A 96 5.40 -22.98 3.68
C GLU A 96 6.39 -22.14 4.48
N LEU A 97 5.85 -21.27 5.32
CA LEU A 97 6.62 -20.40 6.18
C LEU A 97 7.16 -21.18 7.38
N ALA A 98 8.37 -20.83 7.80
CA ALA A 98 8.92 -21.30 9.05
C ALA A 98 8.14 -20.73 10.26
N PRO A 99 7.84 -21.53 11.30
CA PRO A 99 7.22 -21.01 12.52
C PRO A 99 8.17 -20.08 13.31
N PRO A 100 7.63 -19.07 14.03
CA PRO A 100 6.23 -18.69 14.11
C PRO A 100 5.75 -17.91 12.87
N ILE A 101 4.62 -18.31 12.29
CA ILE A 101 4.05 -17.64 11.12
C ILE A 101 3.52 -16.28 11.56
N ARG A 102 4.08 -15.20 10.99
CA ARG A 102 3.61 -13.83 11.16
C ARG A 102 3.01 -13.33 9.84
N GLN A 103 1.84 -12.72 9.90
CA GLN A 103 1.13 -12.26 8.69
C GLN A 103 1.98 -11.33 7.82
N GLY A 104 2.79 -10.44 8.41
CA GLY A 104 3.71 -9.56 7.69
C GLY A 104 4.82 -10.29 6.93
N HIS A 105 5.16 -11.52 7.30
CA HIS A 105 6.24 -12.29 6.67
C HIS A 105 5.82 -12.99 5.37
N VAL A 106 4.52 -13.13 5.10
CA VAL A 106 4.02 -13.90 3.95
C VAL A 106 4.52 -13.32 2.63
N VAL A 107 4.48 -12.00 2.47
CA VAL A 107 4.99 -11.32 1.28
C VAL A 107 6.51 -11.47 1.17
N LEU A 108 7.22 -11.34 2.29
CA LEU A 108 8.68 -11.50 2.33
C LEU A 108 9.11 -12.94 2.00
N ALA A 109 8.37 -13.94 2.47
CA ALA A 109 8.60 -15.35 2.13
C ALA A 109 8.42 -15.61 0.62
N LEU A 110 7.40 -15.00 -0.01
CA LEU A 110 7.23 -15.07 -1.46
C LEU A 110 8.41 -14.42 -2.20
N LEU A 111 8.91 -13.28 -1.74
CA LEU A 111 10.06 -12.61 -2.32
C LEU A 111 11.36 -13.41 -2.10
N ALA A 112 11.55 -14.01 -0.93
CA ALA A 112 12.68 -14.90 -0.64
C ALA A 112 12.66 -16.15 -1.54
N ALA A 113 11.50 -16.76 -1.73
CA ALA A 113 11.31 -17.87 -2.63
C ALA A 113 11.58 -17.47 -4.09
N ALA A 114 11.11 -16.29 -4.52
CA ALA A 114 11.35 -15.75 -5.85
C ALA A 114 12.86 -15.51 -6.11
N HIS A 115 13.55 -14.96 -5.10
CA HIS A 115 15.01 -14.77 -5.16
C HIS A 115 15.75 -16.10 -5.27
N ARG A 116 15.35 -17.11 -4.48
CA ARG A 116 15.97 -18.45 -4.49
C ARG A 116 15.87 -19.13 -5.87
N VAL A 117 14.73 -19.03 -6.54
CA VAL A 117 14.55 -19.62 -7.88
C VAL A 117 15.09 -18.74 -9.01
N GLY A 118 15.70 -17.59 -8.70
CA GLY A 118 16.30 -16.69 -9.67
C GLY A 118 15.31 -15.96 -10.57
N ALA A 119 14.09 -15.70 -10.08
CA ALA A 119 13.07 -14.99 -10.83
C ALA A 119 13.51 -13.56 -11.14
N ARG A 120 13.32 -13.12 -12.40
CA ARG A 120 13.74 -11.81 -12.90
C ARG A 120 12.62 -10.78 -12.87
N GLY A 121 11.39 -11.21 -13.18
CA GLY A 121 10.16 -10.41 -13.10
C GLY A 121 9.20 -11.06 -12.13
N ILE A 122 8.85 -10.36 -11.06
CA ILE A 122 8.09 -10.90 -9.93
C ILE A 122 6.89 -10.00 -9.71
N ALA A 123 5.68 -10.56 -9.72
CA ALA A 123 4.48 -9.88 -9.22
C ALA A 123 4.02 -10.54 -7.92
N VAL A 124 3.51 -9.73 -6.98
CA VAL A 124 2.85 -10.24 -5.77
C VAL A 124 1.44 -9.66 -5.71
N LEU A 125 0.45 -10.51 -5.45
CA LEU A 125 -0.96 -10.17 -5.39
C LEU A 125 -1.57 -10.64 -4.07
N ASP A 126 -2.43 -9.82 -3.49
CA ASP A 126 -3.25 -10.17 -2.33
C ASP A 126 -4.53 -10.88 -2.77
N ALA A 127 -4.84 -12.02 -2.17
CA ALA A 127 -6.07 -12.76 -2.43
C ALA A 127 -7.35 -12.04 -1.97
N GLU A 128 -7.23 -10.89 -1.32
CA GLU A 128 -8.37 -10.00 -1.06
C GLU A 128 -8.91 -9.34 -2.34
N MET A 129 -8.12 -9.27 -3.38
CA MET A 129 -8.50 -8.62 -4.63
C MET A 129 -9.49 -9.47 -5.42
N ILE A 130 -10.62 -8.88 -5.78
CA ILE A 130 -11.59 -9.47 -6.73
C ILE A 130 -11.61 -8.67 -8.03
N GLY A 131 -12.07 -9.32 -9.11
CA GLY A 131 -12.13 -8.70 -10.43
C GLY A 131 -10.77 -8.51 -11.10
N VAL A 132 -9.72 -9.18 -10.60
CA VAL A 132 -8.41 -9.24 -11.25
C VAL A 132 -8.54 -9.83 -12.65
N GLN A 133 -7.84 -9.26 -13.62
CA GLN A 133 -7.84 -9.71 -15.01
C GLN A 133 -6.48 -10.32 -15.36
N ALA A 134 -6.46 -11.27 -16.28
CA ALA A 134 -5.25 -11.95 -16.73
C ALA A 134 -4.19 -10.96 -17.26
N ASP A 135 -4.63 -9.85 -17.87
CA ASP A 135 -3.74 -8.84 -18.44
C ASP A 135 -3.01 -7.99 -17.37
N TRP A 136 -3.51 -8.00 -16.12
CA TRP A 136 -2.79 -7.33 -15.01
C TRP A 136 -1.42 -7.94 -14.74
N VAL A 137 -1.31 -9.27 -14.95
CA VAL A 137 -0.05 -9.99 -14.75
C VAL A 137 1.03 -9.43 -15.68
N ALA A 138 0.69 -9.21 -16.96
CA ALA A 138 1.59 -8.61 -17.93
C ALA A 138 1.89 -7.14 -17.59
N ALA A 139 0.86 -6.35 -17.32
CA ALA A 139 1.01 -4.92 -17.00
C ALA A 139 1.95 -4.67 -15.79
N LEU A 140 1.96 -5.59 -14.83
CA LEU A 140 2.85 -5.55 -13.67
C LEU A 140 4.27 -6.04 -14.01
N ILE A 141 4.39 -7.20 -14.67
CA ILE A 141 5.67 -7.90 -14.82
C ILE A 141 6.52 -7.37 -15.99
N GLU A 142 5.91 -7.01 -17.11
CA GLU A 142 6.66 -6.57 -18.30
C GLU A 142 7.59 -5.38 -18.04
N PRO A 143 7.19 -4.32 -17.30
CA PRO A 143 8.08 -3.19 -17.03
C PRO A 143 9.35 -3.57 -16.24
N VAL A 144 9.22 -4.50 -15.29
CA VAL A 144 10.38 -4.95 -14.48
C VAL A 144 11.23 -5.96 -15.24
N LEU A 145 10.61 -6.88 -15.96
CA LEU A 145 11.29 -7.89 -16.75
C LEU A 145 12.07 -7.27 -17.92
N GLY A 146 11.51 -6.23 -18.55
CA GLY A 146 12.13 -5.44 -19.61
C GLY A 146 13.14 -4.40 -19.13
N GLY A 147 13.34 -4.26 -17.82
CA GLY A 147 14.30 -3.33 -17.24
C GLY A 147 13.88 -1.86 -17.30
N ALA A 148 12.60 -1.56 -17.54
CA ALA A 148 12.08 -0.19 -17.51
C ALA A 148 11.81 0.30 -16.07
N ALA A 149 11.54 -0.60 -15.13
CA ALA A 149 11.32 -0.31 -13.73
C ALA A 149 12.01 -1.33 -12.82
N ASP A 150 12.30 -0.93 -11.59
CA ASP A 150 12.75 -1.82 -10.51
C ASP A 150 11.58 -2.20 -9.60
N TYR A 151 10.59 -1.32 -9.53
CA TYR A 151 9.34 -1.48 -8.77
C TYR A 151 8.16 -0.90 -9.55
N VAL A 152 7.05 -1.64 -9.60
CA VAL A 152 5.80 -1.20 -10.22
C VAL A 152 4.69 -1.21 -9.17
N SER A 153 4.12 -0.02 -8.91
CA SER A 153 2.92 0.17 -8.10
C SER A 153 1.67 0.12 -8.98
N PRO A 154 0.53 -0.40 -8.51
CA PRO A 154 -0.70 -0.34 -9.28
C PRO A 154 -1.30 1.07 -9.28
N ALA A 155 -2.06 1.39 -10.31
CA ALA A 155 -2.95 2.54 -10.36
C ALA A 155 -4.35 2.09 -10.79
N TYR A 156 -5.39 2.66 -10.15
CA TYR A 156 -6.77 2.22 -10.34
C TYR A 156 -7.70 3.36 -10.73
N SER A 157 -8.68 3.05 -11.57
CA SER A 157 -9.85 3.90 -11.77
C SER A 157 -10.73 3.87 -10.52
N ARG A 158 -11.11 5.04 -10.00
CA ARG A 158 -11.83 5.18 -8.73
C ARG A 158 -12.87 6.28 -8.78
N ALA A 159 -13.92 6.10 -7.98
CA ALA A 159 -14.81 7.18 -7.61
C ALA A 159 -14.17 8.07 -6.52
N PRO A 160 -14.58 9.34 -6.37
CA PRO A 160 -14.03 10.25 -5.35
C PRO A 160 -14.13 9.72 -3.93
N SER A 161 -15.20 8.99 -3.59
CA SER A 161 -15.38 8.39 -2.27
C SER A 161 -14.53 7.14 -2.00
N GLU A 162 -13.92 6.57 -3.05
CA GLU A 162 -13.07 5.38 -2.96
C GLU A 162 -11.61 5.76 -2.69
N GLY A 163 -10.96 5.07 -1.75
CA GLY A 163 -9.54 5.29 -1.43
C GLY A 163 -9.20 6.68 -0.91
N THR A 164 -10.12 7.31 -0.19
CA THR A 164 -9.96 8.66 0.36
C THR A 164 -8.73 8.80 1.26
N LEU A 165 -8.34 7.73 1.97
CA LEU A 165 -7.12 7.73 2.80
C LEU A 165 -5.86 7.85 1.93
N THR A 166 -5.81 7.11 0.84
CA THR A 166 -4.72 7.20 -0.14
C THR A 166 -4.66 8.61 -0.74
N THR A 167 -5.81 9.13 -1.19
CA THR A 167 -5.88 10.42 -1.90
C THR A 167 -5.61 11.62 -0.97
N ASN A 168 -6.12 11.60 0.26
CA ASN A 168 -6.01 12.75 1.15
C ASN A 168 -4.80 12.70 2.10
N LEU A 169 -4.15 11.53 2.29
CA LEU A 169 -3.06 11.42 3.24
C LEU A 169 -1.86 10.66 2.68
N LEU A 170 -2.01 9.36 2.33
CA LEU A 170 -0.84 8.51 2.09
C LEU A 170 -0.06 8.93 0.84
N ALA A 171 -0.71 9.09 -0.31
CA ALA A 171 -0.05 9.50 -1.55
C ALA A 171 0.51 10.93 -1.49
N PRO A 172 -0.21 11.96 -1.01
CA PRO A 172 0.36 13.31 -0.88
C PRO A 172 1.50 13.40 0.13
N LEU A 173 1.43 12.68 1.25
CA LEU A 173 2.52 12.64 2.24
C LEU A 173 3.78 11.99 1.64
N THR A 174 3.67 10.80 1.07
CA THR A 174 4.82 10.11 0.47
C THR A 174 5.38 10.85 -0.76
N ARG A 175 4.52 11.52 -1.53
CA ARG A 175 4.94 12.43 -2.60
C ARG A 175 5.84 13.55 -2.06
N ALA A 176 5.44 14.19 -0.98
CA ALA A 176 6.23 15.26 -0.35
C ALA A 176 7.54 14.73 0.24
N LEU A 177 7.51 13.53 0.84
CA LEU A 177 8.68 12.92 1.47
C LEU A 177 9.71 12.42 0.45
N TYR A 178 9.27 11.73 -0.61
CA TYR A 178 10.18 11.00 -1.50
C TYR A 178 10.24 11.55 -2.93
N GLY A 179 9.48 12.60 -3.24
CA GLY A 179 9.57 13.29 -4.52
C GLY A 179 9.07 12.48 -5.73
N LYS A 180 8.25 11.45 -5.54
CA LYS A 180 7.67 10.64 -6.61
C LYS A 180 6.15 10.63 -6.51
N ARG A 181 5.48 10.82 -7.66
CA ARG A 181 4.02 10.87 -7.75
C ARG A 181 3.50 9.50 -8.12
N ILE A 182 3.13 8.70 -7.12
CA ILE A 182 2.42 7.43 -7.29
C ILE A 182 1.03 7.50 -6.67
N GLN A 183 0.10 6.75 -7.24
CA GLN A 183 -1.29 6.75 -6.76
C GLN A 183 -1.47 5.87 -5.52
N GLN A 184 -0.79 4.70 -5.48
CA GLN A 184 -0.98 3.72 -4.42
C GLN A 184 0.28 3.49 -3.61
N ILE A 185 0.14 3.55 -2.28
CA ILE A 185 1.17 3.10 -1.33
C ILE A 185 0.88 1.67 -0.87
N THR A 186 -0.41 1.31 -0.87
CA THR A 186 -0.92 -0.04 -0.66
C THR A 186 -1.95 -0.30 -1.74
N GLY A 187 -1.68 -1.19 -2.66
CA GLY A 187 -2.55 -1.44 -3.80
C GLY A 187 -3.10 -2.86 -3.86
N GLY A 188 -2.63 -3.76 -3.00
CA GLY A 188 -2.96 -5.18 -3.02
C GLY A 188 -2.20 -5.96 -4.10
N CYS A 189 -1.45 -5.29 -4.97
CA CYS A 189 -0.49 -5.93 -5.88
C CYS A 189 0.66 -4.99 -6.21
N SER A 190 1.80 -5.57 -6.57
CA SER A 190 2.99 -4.84 -7.02
C SER A 190 3.93 -5.77 -7.78
N ALA A 191 4.86 -5.20 -8.55
CA ALA A 191 5.89 -6.00 -9.20
C ALA A 191 7.29 -5.48 -8.90
N PHE A 192 8.25 -6.39 -8.97
CA PHE A 192 9.62 -6.23 -8.50
C PHE A 192 10.61 -6.83 -9.50
N ALA A 193 11.69 -6.10 -9.77
CA ALA A 193 12.85 -6.66 -10.43
C ALA A 193 13.75 -7.39 -9.42
N ALA A 194 14.43 -8.47 -9.85
CA ALA A 194 15.29 -9.27 -8.97
C ALA A 194 16.32 -8.46 -8.16
N PRO A 195 17.06 -7.48 -8.73
CA PRO A 195 18.01 -6.69 -7.95
C PRO A 195 17.37 -5.83 -6.87
N PHE A 196 16.10 -5.44 -7.06
CA PHE A 196 15.38 -4.70 -6.03
C PHE A 196 14.90 -5.62 -4.91
N VAL A 197 14.44 -6.84 -5.24
CA VAL A 197 14.10 -7.87 -4.24
C VAL A 197 15.30 -8.20 -3.37
N GLU A 198 16.48 -8.43 -3.96
CA GLU A 198 17.71 -8.70 -3.22
C GLU A 198 18.02 -7.59 -2.20
N ARG A 199 17.92 -6.32 -2.60
CA ARG A 199 18.10 -5.18 -1.69
C ARG A 199 17.05 -5.16 -0.58
N CYS A 200 15.78 -5.40 -0.90
CA CYS A 200 14.72 -5.43 0.10
C CYS A 200 14.95 -6.52 1.15
N LEU A 201 15.36 -7.71 0.72
CA LEU A 201 15.65 -8.83 1.61
C LEU A 201 16.89 -8.61 2.47
N HIS A 202 17.80 -7.73 2.07
CA HIS A 202 18.99 -7.38 2.83
C HIS A 202 18.75 -6.18 3.79
N ASP A 203 18.15 -5.09 3.26
CA ASP A 203 18.17 -3.80 3.94
C ASP A 203 16.86 -3.46 4.67
N TRP A 204 15.73 -4.05 4.23
CA TRP A 204 14.39 -3.60 4.61
C TRP A 204 13.52 -4.66 5.27
N VAL A 205 14.05 -5.87 5.48
CA VAL A 205 13.34 -6.90 6.23
C VAL A 205 13.31 -6.50 7.70
N ASP A 206 12.27 -5.80 8.09
CA ASP A 206 11.94 -5.63 9.50
C ASP A 206 11.09 -6.83 9.91
N ALA A 207 11.72 -7.76 10.63
CA ALA A 207 11.09 -9.00 11.08
C ALA A 207 9.85 -8.78 11.96
N ASP A 208 9.61 -7.55 12.38
CA ASP A 208 8.53 -7.17 13.29
C ASP A 208 7.33 -6.49 12.64
N ALA A 209 7.24 -6.40 11.29
CA ALA A 209 6.05 -5.86 10.63
C ALA A 209 4.81 -6.71 10.96
N PRO A 210 3.87 -6.21 11.78
CA PRO A 210 2.83 -7.05 12.39
C PRO A 210 1.68 -7.40 11.42
N HIS A 211 1.66 -6.83 10.20
CA HIS A 211 0.55 -6.98 9.26
C HIS A 211 1.02 -6.89 7.79
N PRO A 212 0.38 -7.62 6.83
CA PRO A 212 0.75 -7.59 5.41
C PRO A 212 0.77 -6.19 4.80
N HIS A 213 -0.18 -5.32 5.15
CA HIS A 213 -0.18 -3.93 4.70
C HIS A 213 1.06 -3.14 5.16
N GLY A 214 1.58 -3.42 6.35
CA GLY A 214 2.84 -2.82 6.83
C GLY A 214 4.02 -3.22 5.96
N THR A 215 4.09 -4.48 5.56
CA THR A 215 5.13 -4.98 4.65
C THR A 215 5.00 -4.37 3.26
N GLU A 216 3.79 -4.27 2.70
CA GLU A 216 3.55 -3.63 1.40
C GLU A 216 3.96 -2.15 1.43
N ILE A 217 3.61 -1.41 2.50
CA ILE A 217 4.04 -0.03 2.72
C ILE A 217 5.56 0.06 2.80
N ALA A 218 6.21 -0.84 3.55
CA ALA A 218 7.66 -0.85 3.68
C ALA A 218 8.37 -1.08 2.34
N LEU A 219 7.90 -2.02 1.53
CA LEU A 219 8.43 -2.28 0.18
C LEU A 219 8.22 -1.08 -0.75
N THR A 220 7.06 -0.43 -0.69
CA THR A 220 6.79 0.78 -1.48
C THR A 220 7.70 1.93 -1.05
N VAL A 221 7.82 2.17 0.26
CA VAL A 221 8.72 3.22 0.80
C VAL A 221 10.18 2.89 0.47
N ALA A 222 10.59 1.63 0.55
CA ALA A 222 11.92 1.19 0.12
C ALA A 222 12.20 1.57 -1.33
N ALA A 223 11.24 1.32 -2.24
CA ALA A 223 11.37 1.71 -3.65
C ALA A 223 11.46 3.24 -3.83
N LEU A 224 10.65 3.99 -3.10
CA LEU A 224 10.64 5.46 -3.17
C LEU A 224 11.94 6.07 -2.61
N ALA A 225 12.46 5.53 -1.51
CA ALA A 225 13.60 6.07 -0.78
C ALA A 225 14.97 5.61 -1.33
N SER A 226 15.06 4.44 -1.97
CA SER A 226 16.34 3.86 -2.39
C SER A 226 16.85 4.32 -3.76
N GLY A 227 16.17 5.27 -4.42
CA GLY A 227 16.50 5.67 -5.79
C GLY A 227 16.12 4.66 -6.87
N ALA A 228 15.32 3.64 -6.54
CA ALA A 228 14.81 2.68 -7.50
C ALA A 228 14.00 3.36 -8.63
N ARG A 229 14.01 2.77 -9.82
CA ARG A 229 13.16 3.18 -10.93
C ARG A 229 11.74 2.71 -10.68
N VAL A 230 10.92 3.62 -10.13
CA VAL A 230 9.52 3.37 -9.80
C VAL A 230 8.65 3.68 -11.01
N ALA A 231 7.66 2.84 -11.28
CA ALA A 231 6.62 3.06 -12.29
C ALA A 231 5.25 2.70 -11.74
N GLU A 232 4.19 3.04 -12.49
CA GLU A 232 2.80 2.64 -12.21
C GLU A 232 2.26 1.79 -13.36
N ALA A 233 1.49 0.74 -13.02
CA ALA A 233 0.66 -0.02 -13.94
C ALA A 233 -0.81 0.31 -13.72
N HIS A 234 -1.51 0.75 -14.79
CA HIS A 234 -2.94 1.03 -14.74
C HIS A 234 -3.72 -0.27 -14.92
N LEU A 235 -4.45 -0.68 -13.90
CA LEU A 235 -5.09 -1.99 -13.81
C LEU A 235 -6.63 -1.94 -13.89
N GLY A 236 -7.20 -0.79 -14.28
CA GLY A 236 -8.64 -0.63 -14.32
C GLY A 236 -9.25 -0.39 -12.93
N ARG A 237 -10.39 -0.97 -12.63
CA ARG A 237 -11.10 -0.76 -11.34
C ARG A 237 -10.67 -1.80 -10.31
N ARG A 238 -10.26 -1.35 -9.12
CA ARG A 238 -10.11 -2.22 -7.96
C ARG A 238 -11.49 -2.50 -7.35
N LEU A 239 -11.80 -3.77 -7.17
CA LEU A 239 -12.98 -4.21 -6.45
C LEU A 239 -12.58 -4.85 -5.13
N VAL A 240 -13.42 -4.67 -4.12
CA VAL A 240 -13.29 -5.31 -2.80
C VAL A 240 -14.54 -6.14 -2.56
N ASP A 241 -14.38 -7.32 -2.01
CA ASP A 241 -15.50 -8.19 -1.69
C ASP A 241 -16.34 -7.59 -0.55
N PRO A 242 -17.61 -7.20 -0.80
CA PRO A 242 -18.44 -6.60 0.22
C PRO A 242 -18.88 -7.59 1.31
N SER A 243 -18.74 -8.90 1.07
CA SER A 243 -19.05 -9.93 2.06
C SER A 243 -17.97 -10.08 3.14
N VAL A 244 -16.77 -9.56 2.88
CA VAL A 244 -15.66 -9.61 3.84
C VAL A 244 -15.74 -8.40 4.78
N PRO A 245 -15.85 -8.62 6.10
CA PRO A 245 -15.84 -7.53 7.06
C PRO A 245 -14.57 -6.68 6.96
N GLN A 246 -14.74 -5.40 6.70
CA GLN A 246 -13.63 -4.46 6.71
C GLN A 246 -13.36 -3.96 8.13
N PRO A 247 -12.10 -3.72 8.51
CA PRO A 247 -11.78 -3.10 9.79
C PRO A 247 -12.41 -1.70 9.87
N ASP A 248 -12.71 -1.25 11.08
CA ASP A 248 -13.15 0.13 11.28
C ASP A 248 -12.07 1.14 10.85
N LEU A 249 -12.49 2.38 10.63
CA LEU A 249 -11.60 3.43 10.12
C LEU A 249 -10.38 3.66 11.04
N ALA A 250 -10.57 3.67 12.36
CA ALA A 250 -9.48 3.92 13.30
C ALA A 250 -8.44 2.79 13.25
N THR A 251 -8.88 1.54 13.12
CA THR A 251 -8.00 0.39 12.91
C THR A 251 -7.30 0.44 11.55
N THR A 252 -8.00 0.88 10.50
CA THR A 252 -7.41 1.08 9.17
C THR A 252 -6.30 2.14 9.22
N LEU A 253 -6.54 3.27 9.91
CA LEU A 253 -5.51 4.31 10.10
C LEU A 253 -4.29 3.76 10.83
N VAL A 254 -4.47 3.02 11.93
CA VAL A 254 -3.35 2.40 12.66
C VAL A 254 -2.53 1.48 11.77
N ARG A 255 -3.18 0.64 10.96
CA ARG A 255 -2.51 -0.33 10.08
C ARG A 255 -1.82 0.27 8.87
N THR A 256 -2.15 1.50 8.49
CA THR A 256 -1.61 2.15 7.28
C THR A 256 -0.77 3.38 7.59
N VAL A 257 -1.27 4.32 8.41
CA VAL A 257 -0.56 5.56 8.73
C VAL A 257 0.59 5.31 9.71
N GLY A 258 0.39 4.43 10.68
CA GLY A 258 1.42 4.07 11.67
C GLY A 258 2.71 3.57 11.01
N PRO A 259 2.66 2.57 10.12
CA PRO A 259 3.83 2.14 9.36
C PRO A 259 4.50 3.25 8.54
N VAL A 260 3.73 4.13 7.89
CA VAL A 260 4.32 5.27 7.14
C VAL A 260 5.09 6.18 8.08
N PHE A 261 4.52 6.55 9.24
CA PHE A 261 5.19 7.41 10.21
C PHE A 261 6.45 6.75 10.81
N ALA A 262 6.40 5.44 11.07
CA ALA A 262 7.58 4.69 11.54
C ALA A 262 8.70 4.66 10.49
N LEU A 263 8.36 4.50 9.21
CA LEU A 263 9.32 4.49 8.10
C LEU A 263 9.94 5.87 7.83
N MET A 264 9.27 6.96 8.22
CA MET A 264 9.86 8.30 8.15
C MET A 264 11.10 8.41 9.03
N GLU A 265 11.14 7.72 10.20
CA GLU A 265 12.31 7.68 11.07
C GLU A 265 13.52 7.04 10.34
N ARG A 266 13.31 5.91 9.65
CA ARG A 266 14.38 5.20 8.91
C ARG A 266 14.88 5.93 7.67
N SER A 267 14.02 6.72 7.05
CA SER A 267 14.30 7.39 5.77
C SER A 267 14.50 8.90 5.92
N HIS A 268 14.79 9.38 7.14
CA HIS A 268 14.93 10.80 7.45
C HIS A 268 15.93 11.50 6.51
N ASP A 269 17.12 10.94 6.34
CA ASP A 269 18.17 11.49 5.47
C ASP A 269 17.73 11.67 4.01
N VAL A 270 16.80 10.83 3.54
CA VAL A 270 16.27 10.90 2.18
C VAL A 270 15.23 12.00 2.07
N TRP A 271 14.20 11.94 2.92
CA TRP A 271 13.10 12.88 2.78
C TRP A 271 13.46 14.30 3.21
N GLU A 272 14.39 14.49 4.14
CA GLU A 272 14.86 15.81 4.52
C GLU A 272 15.48 16.57 3.32
N ARG A 273 16.22 15.87 2.44
CA ARG A 273 16.87 16.45 1.25
C ARG A 273 15.96 16.56 0.03
N THR A 274 14.88 15.78 -0.02
CA THR A 274 13.97 15.78 -1.17
C THR A 274 13.28 17.13 -1.34
N ARG A 275 13.27 17.67 -2.56
CA ARG A 275 12.56 18.90 -2.93
C ARG A 275 11.70 18.66 -4.15
N GLY A 276 10.42 19.06 -4.06
CA GLY A 276 9.43 18.87 -5.13
C GLY A 276 9.17 17.40 -5.49
N SER A 277 8.45 17.18 -6.56
CA SER A 277 8.13 15.81 -7.02
C SER A 277 8.07 15.70 -8.54
N VAL A 278 8.37 14.51 -9.05
CA VAL A 278 8.28 14.13 -10.46
C VAL A 278 7.24 13.04 -10.69
N THR A 279 6.62 13.04 -11.85
CA THR A 279 5.78 11.92 -12.30
C THR A 279 6.66 10.71 -12.61
N VAL A 280 6.17 9.53 -12.25
CA VAL A 280 6.82 8.26 -12.63
C VAL A 280 6.29 7.79 -13.99
N PRO A 281 7.05 6.95 -14.72
CA PRO A 281 6.53 6.27 -15.91
C PRO A 281 5.25 5.49 -15.61
N ARG A 282 4.34 5.46 -16.58
CA ARG A 282 3.04 4.80 -16.47
C ARG A 282 2.82 3.84 -17.62
N PHE A 283 2.33 2.66 -17.32
CA PHE A 283 2.03 1.60 -18.26
C PHE A 283 0.53 1.30 -18.26
N GLY A 284 -0.04 1.00 -19.40
CA GLY A 284 -1.47 0.79 -19.59
C GLY A 284 -2.27 2.09 -19.79
N ASP A 285 -3.58 1.96 -19.95
CA ASP A 285 -4.48 3.10 -20.17
C ASP A 285 -4.62 3.97 -18.91
N PRO A 286 -4.74 5.30 -19.05
CA PRO A 286 -4.90 6.18 -17.90
C PRO A 286 -6.11 5.80 -17.04
N PRO A 287 -6.02 5.83 -15.70
CA PRO A 287 -7.14 5.52 -14.85
C PRO A 287 -8.26 6.55 -15.03
N ALA A 288 -9.48 6.06 -15.19
CA ALA A 288 -10.65 6.90 -15.27
C ALA A 288 -11.11 7.32 -13.85
N VAL A 289 -11.64 8.54 -13.76
CA VAL A 289 -12.44 8.94 -12.60
C VAL A 289 -13.84 8.41 -12.78
N LEU A 290 -14.28 7.57 -11.86
CA LEU A 290 -15.60 6.95 -11.88
C LEU A 290 -16.61 7.80 -11.11
N ALA A 291 -17.89 7.63 -11.41
CA ALA A 291 -18.96 8.22 -10.62
C ALA A 291 -19.15 7.43 -9.30
N ASP A 292 -19.45 8.12 -8.22
CA ASP A 292 -19.85 7.48 -6.96
C ASP A 292 -21.21 6.82 -7.11
N THR A 293 -21.27 5.52 -6.85
CA THR A 293 -22.53 4.75 -6.82
C THR A 293 -23.29 4.95 -5.52
N GLN A 294 -22.56 5.22 -4.43
CA GLN A 294 -23.12 5.55 -3.12
C GLN A 294 -22.32 6.71 -2.54
N ARG A 295 -23.02 7.75 -2.12
CA ARG A 295 -22.38 8.91 -1.47
C ARG A 295 -22.42 8.76 0.04
N PRO A 296 -21.25 8.73 0.72
CA PRO A 296 -21.22 8.75 2.18
C PRO A 296 -21.76 10.08 2.72
N SER A 297 -22.33 10.05 3.93
CA SER A 297 -22.90 11.27 4.54
C SER A 297 -21.79 12.21 5.01
N VAL A 298 -21.64 13.32 4.32
CA VAL A 298 -20.73 14.41 4.68
C VAL A 298 -21.11 15.03 6.03
N GLU A 299 -22.39 15.17 6.31
CA GLU A 299 -22.88 15.74 7.58
C GLU A 299 -22.49 14.87 8.79
N ARG A 300 -22.45 13.53 8.62
CA ARG A 300 -21.96 12.63 9.67
C ARG A 300 -20.47 12.79 9.90
N MET A 301 -19.70 13.01 8.84
CA MET A 301 -18.25 13.23 8.93
C MET A 301 -17.95 14.56 9.64
N ILE A 302 -18.67 15.64 9.31
CA ILE A 302 -18.52 16.94 9.97
C ILE A 302 -18.90 16.84 11.44
N ARG A 303 -20.02 16.18 11.77
CA ARG A 303 -20.40 15.94 13.18
C ARG A 303 -19.35 15.14 13.95
N ALA A 304 -18.69 14.16 13.31
CA ALA A 304 -17.59 13.43 13.95
C ALA A 304 -16.39 14.34 14.22
N PHE A 305 -16.07 15.26 13.31
CA PHE A 305 -15.05 16.30 13.51
C PHE A 305 -15.43 17.21 14.69
N ASP A 306 -16.66 17.73 14.75
CA ASP A 306 -17.14 18.62 15.82
C ASP A 306 -17.11 17.94 17.18
N LEU A 307 -17.50 16.65 17.24
CA LEU A 307 -17.40 15.84 18.45
C LEU A 307 -15.94 15.66 18.87
N GLY A 308 -15.06 15.37 17.91
CA GLY A 308 -13.62 15.29 18.17
C GLY A 308 -13.05 16.59 18.74
N MET A 309 -13.46 17.75 18.22
CA MET A 309 -13.05 19.07 18.75
C MET A 309 -13.48 19.30 20.20
N LYS A 310 -14.55 18.65 20.65
CA LYS A 310 -15.02 18.73 22.04
C LYS A 310 -14.31 17.72 22.95
N ASP A 311 -14.23 16.46 22.50
CA ASP A 311 -13.85 15.33 23.35
C ASP A 311 -12.35 15.04 23.34
N LEU A 312 -11.66 15.33 22.21
CA LEU A 312 -10.24 15.02 22.03
C LEU A 312 -9.32 16.24 22.12
N LEU A 313 -9.86 17.42 22.36
CA LEU A 313 -9.07 18.65 22.45
C LEU A 313 -7.87 18.53 23.40
N PRO A 314 -7.98 18.01 24.64
CA PRO A 314 -6.83 17.85 25.54
C PRO A 314 -5.75 16.90 25.02
N ILE A 315 -6.13 15.97 24.14
CA ILE A 315 -5.19 15.06 23.45
C ILE A 315 -4.52 15.81 22.31
N TRP A 316 -5.29 16.55 21.52
CA TRP A 316 -4.77 17.30 20.38
C TRP A 316 -3.85 18.46 20.79
N GLU A 317 -4.05 19.07 21.94
CA GLU A 317 -3.14 20.06 22.53
C GLU A 317 -1.73 19.48 22.80
N GLN A 318 -1.62 18.18 23.02
CA GLN A 318 -0.34 17.50 23.20
C GLN A 318 0.33 17.12 21.87
N ILE A 319 -0.44 17.01 20.78
CA ILE A 319 -0.01 16.51 19.46
C ILE A 319 0.23 17.67 18.50
N ILE A 320 -0.78 18.55 18.36
CA ILE A 320 -0.86 19.57 17.33
C ILE A 320 -0.19 20.86 17.81
N ALA A 321 0.55 21.53 16.94
CA ALA A 321 1.11 22.84 17.23
C ALA A 321 0.00 23.86 17.53
N GLU A 322 0.23 24.75 18.49
CA GLU A 322 -0.74 25.78 18.92
C GLU A 322 -1.28 26.60 17.74
N GLU A 323 -0.40 27.02 16.81
CA GLU A 323 -0.79 27.73 15.60
C GLU A 323 -1.72 26.90 14.70
N THR A 324 -1.42 25.60 14.52
CA THR A 324 -2.25 24.69 13.71
C THR A 324 -3.59 24.45 14.40
N LEU A 325 -3.58 24.22 15.70
CA LEU A 325 -4.80 24.01 16.50
C LEU A 325 -5.70 25.26 16.49
N GLY A 326 -5.11 26.46 16.63
CA GLY A 326 -5.83 27.74 16.52
C GLY A 326 -6.58 27.91 15.20
N ARG A 327 -6.07 27.32 14.11
CA ARG A 327 -6.73 27.32 12.78
C ARG A 327 -7.83 26.27 12.64
N LEU A 328 -7.90 25.25 13.53
CA LEU A 328 -8.97 24.26 13.56
C LEU A 328 -10.23 24.75 14.30
N TYR A 329 -10.08 25.59 15.31
CA TYR A 329 -11.22 26.09 16.09
C TYR A 329 -12.32 26.76 15.25
N PRO A 330 -12.00 27.66 14.30
CA PRO A 330 -13.02 28.28 13.47
C PRO A 330 -13.84 27.27 12.66
N LEU A 331 -13.24 26.13 12.26
CA LEU A 331 -13.94 25.13 11.47
C LEU A 331 -15.09 24.47 12.25
N ALA A 332 -14.94 24.29 13.56
CA ALA A 332 -15.98 23.73 14.42
C ALA A 332 -17.18 24.66 14.63
N LEU A 333 -17.06 25.92 14.24
CA LEU A 333 -18.13 26.91 14.31
C LEU A 333 -18.91 27.06 13.00
N LEU A 334 -18.39 26.46 11.90
CA LEU A 334 -18.99 26.55 10.57
C LEU A 334 -20.13 25.53 10.43
N GLY A 335 -21.20 25.95 9.76
CA GLY A 335 -22.24 25.03 9.32
C GLY A 335 -21.72 24.06 8.23
N PRO A 336 -22.45 22.95 7.98
CA PRO A 336 -22.05 21.98 6.98
C PRO A 336 -21.81 22.58 5.57
N GLU A 337 -22.57 23.63 5.23
CA GLU A 337 -22.45 24.32 3.93
C GLU A 337 -21.18 25.17 3.80
N GLU A 338 -20.67 25.70 4.91
CA GLU A 338 -19.49 26.57 4.95
C GLU A 338 -18.23 25.83 5.35
N PHE A 339 -18.34 24.55 5.74
CA PHE A 339 -17.23 23.76 6.26
C PHE A 339 -16.15 23.53 5.18
N GLU A 340 -14.99 24.14 5.38
CA GLU A 340 -13.86 24.07 4.45
C GLU A 340 -12.54 23.72 5.15
N PHE A 341 -12.20 22.45 5.21
CA PHE A 341 -10.92 21.99 5.76
C PHE A 341 -9.88 21.91 4.64
N ARG A 342 -9.15 23.00 4.41
CA ARG A 342 -8.20 23.17 3.29
C ARG A 342 -7.03 22.18 3.34
N PRO A 343 -6.50 21.77 2.16
CA PRO A 343 -5.38 20.83 2.08
C PRO A 343 -4.13 21.28 2.85
N ALA A 344 -3.80 22.58 2.86
CA ALA A 344 -2.63 23.09 3.58
C ALA A 344 -2.75 22.90 5.11
N LEU A 345 -3.91 23.22 5.70
CA LEU A 345 -4.13 22.99 7.12
C LEU A 345 -4.11 21.50 7.47
N TRP A 346 -4.68 20.66 6.59
CA TRP A 346 -4.62 19.21 6.75
C TRP A 346 -3.19 18.67 6.70
N ALA A 347 -2.36 19.14 5.78
CA ALA A 347 -0.96 18.75 5.68
C ALA A 347 -0.18 19.11 6.95
N ARG A 348 -0.46 20.28 7.57
CA ARG A 348 0.14 20.65 8.87
C ARG A 348 -0.30 19.73 9.98
N VAL A 349 -1.61 19.42 10.07
CA VAL A 349 -2.14 18.45 11.05
C VAL A 349 -1.45 17.09 10.89
N ALA A 350 -1.37 16.56 9.68
CA ALA A 350 -0.68 15.29 9.42
C ALA A 350 0.79 15.33 9.82
N SER A 351 1.48 16.45 9.57
CA SER A 351 2.87 16.68 9.98
C SER A 351 3.03 16.71 11.51
N ASP A 352 2.13 17.40 12.21
CA ASP A 352 2.15 17.46 13.68
C ASP A 352 1.94 16.07 14.31
N PHE A 353 1.05 15.25 13.74
CA PHE A 353 0.86 13.87 14.15
C PHE A 353 2.08 12.98 13.86
N ALA A 354 2.77 13.18 12.73
CA ALA A 354 4.00 12.48 12.41
C ALA A 354 5.12 12.83 13.39
N VAL A 355 5.29 14.10 13.74
CA VAL A 355 6.25 14.57 14.76
C VAL A 355 5.92 13.96 16.12
N ALA A 356 4.67 14.03 16.57
CA ALA A 356 4.27 13.47 17.86
C ALA A 356 4.45 11.94 17.93
N HIS A 357 4.27 11.25 16.78
CA HIS A 357 4.56 9.82 16.66
C HIS A 357 6.05 9.52 16.82
N HIS A 358 6.90 10.30 16.18
CA HIS A 358 8.36 10.23 16.29
C HIS A 358 8.83 10.48 17.72
N GLU A 359 8.37 11.56 18.33
CA GLU A 359 8.70 11.94 19.71
C GLU A 359 8.03 11.03 20.78
N ARG A 360 7.17 10.09 20.37
CA ARG A 360 6.46 9.16 21.28
C ARG A 360 5.67 9.88 22.37
N ARG A 361 5.05 11.02 22.03
CA ARG A 361 4.27 11.84 22.99
C ARG A 361 3.11 11.08 23.61
N LEU A 362 2.54 10.11 22.86
CA LEU A 362 1.48 9.20 23.28
C LEU A 362 1.78 7.78 22.76
N PRO A 363 1.13 6.74 23.32
CA PRO A 363 1.17 5.41 22.71
C PRO A 363 0.75 5.49 21.23
N ARG A 364 1.57 4.92 20.33
CA ARG A 364 1.46 5.11 18.87
C ARG A 364 0.06 4.85 18.33
N ASP A 365 -0.58 3.76 18.76
CA ASP A 365 -1.93 3.40 18.31
C ASP A 365 -2.98 4.42 18.78
N HIS A 366 -2.88 4.91 20.02
CA HIS A 366 -3.80 5.92 20.56
C HIS A 366 -3.64 7.25 19.81
N LEU A 367 -2.40 7.63 19.52
CA LEU A 367 -2.09 8.82 18.73
C LEU A 367 -2.75 8.74 17.35
N ILE A 368 -2.55 7.64 16.62
CA ILE A 368 -3.14 7.46 15.28
C ILE A 368 -4.68 7.42 15.34
N ARG A 369 -5.27 6.76 16.35
CA ARG A 369 -6.73 6.75 16.51
C ARG A 369 -7.31 8.14 16.74
N ALA A 370 -6.59 9.02 17.45
CA ALA A 370 -7.00 10.41 17.66
C ALA A 370 -7.03 11.25 16.36
N LEU A 371 -6.40 10.79 15.28
CA LEU A 371 -6.49 11.42 13.96
C LEU A 371 -7.85 11.23 13.28
N THR A 372 -8.64 10.23 13.68
CA THR A 372 -9.87 9.81 12.98
C THR A 372 -10.86 10.94 12.74
N PRO A 373 -11.27 11.77 13.73
CA PRO A 373 -12.24 12.85 13.49
C PRO A 373 -11.69 13.94 12.57
N LEU A 374 -10.40 14.27 12.69
CA LEU A 374 -9.73 15.25 11.82
C LEU A 374 -9.68 14.76 10.36
N TYR A 375 -9.37 13.49 10.16
CA TYR A 375 -9.41 12.85 8.85
C TYR A 375 -10.82 12.87 8.25
N LEU A 376 -11.85 12.55 9.03
CA LEU A 376 -13.25 12.63 8.58
C LEU A 376 -13.64 14.04 8.16
N GLY A 377 -13.25 15.06 8.93
CA GLY A 377 -13.44 16.46 8.54
C GLY A 377 -12.76 16.79 7.20
N ARG A 378 -11.52 16.33 7.01
CA ARG A 378 -10.83 16.54 5.73
C ARG A 378 -11.52 15.83 4.56
N VAL A 379 -11.97 14.59 4.75
CA VAL A 379 -12.70 13.82 3.72
C VAL A 379 -14.03 14.50 3.39
N ALA A 380 -14.76 15.02 4.39
CA ALA A 380 -15.99 15.77 4.17
C ALA A 380 -15.79 16.97 3.25
N ALA A 381 -14.77 17.80 3.54
CA ALA A 381 -14.44 18.96 2.71
C ALA A 381 -14.02 18.53 1.28
N PHE A 382 -13.20 17.49 1.16
CA PHE A 382 -12.78 16.94 -0.13
C PHE A 382 -13.96 16.44 -0.96
N LEU A 383 -14.87 15.66 -0.40
CA LEU A 383 -16.00 15.09 -1.13
C LEU A 383 -16.99 16.16 -1.62
N ARG A 384 -17.21 17.21 -0.83
CA ARG A 384 -18.05 18.34 -1.26
C ARG A 384 -17.48 19.01 -2.51
N GLU A 385 -16.17 19.26 -2.53
CA GLU A 385 -15.47 19.82 -3.68
C GLU A 385 -15.47 18.86 -4.88
N ALA A 386 -15.18 17.58 -4.63
CA ALA A 386 -15.05 16.56 -5.65
C ALA A 386 -16.37 16.26 -6.38
N TRP A 387 -17.50 16.24 -5.67
CA TRP A 387 -18.80 15.90 -6.26
C TRP A 387 -19.41 16.93 -7.19
N VAL A 388 -18.94 18.16 -7.13
CA VAL A 388 -19.35 19.23 -8.03
C VAL A 388 -18.33 19.49 -9.15
N SER A 389 -17.23 18.76 -9.15
CA SER A 389 -16.10 18.94 -10.06
C SER A 389 -16.19 18.03 -11.27
N SER A 390 -15.74 18.51 -12.43
CA SER A 390 -15.52 17.65 -13.60
C SER A 390 -14.34 16.69 -13.38
N PRO A 391 -14.22 15.58 -14.15
CA PRO A 391 -13.08 14.67 -14.06
C PRO A 391 -11.71 15.39 -14.22
N ALA A 392 -11.62 16.38 -15.10
CA ALA A 392 -10.39 17.15 -15.27
C ALA A 392 -10.09 18.01 -14.03
N ALA A 393 -11.11 18.63 -13.42
CA ALA A 393 -10.98 19.40 -12.18
C ALA A 393 -10.56 18.52 -11.00
N LEU A 394 -11.05 17.28 -10.94
CA LEU A 394 -10.65 16.32 -9.90
C LEU A 394 -9.15 15.99 -9.95
N VAL A 395 -8.57 15.85 -11.14
CA VAL A 395 -7.12 15.67 -11.30
C VAL A 395 -6.36 16.88 -10.73
N ALA A 396 -6.86 18.09 -10.96
CA ALA A 396 -6.28 19.30 -10.39
C ALA A 396 -6.40 19.36 -8.86
N ILE A 397 -7.53 18.92 -8.29
CA ILE A 397 -7.72 18.81 -6.83
C ILE A 397 -6.71 17.83 -6.23
N PHE A 398 -6.49 16.66 -6.85
CA PHE A 398 -5.51 15.68 -6.37
C PHE A 398 -4.08 16.28 -6.40
N ASP A 399 -3.72 17.00 -7.46
CA ASP A 399 -2.41 17.67 -7.54
C ASP A 399 -2.29 18.79 -6.50
N GLN A 400 -3.35 19.56 -6.26
CA GLN A 400 -3.38 20.60 -5.22
C GLN A 400 -3.18 20.01 -3.82
N ILE A 401 -3.81 18.87 -3.49
CA ILE A 401 -3.57 18.19 -2.21
C ILE A 401 -2.09 17.81 -2.09
N GLY A 402 -1.51 17.20 -3.14
CA GLY A 402 -0.10 16.82 -3.14
C GLY A 402 0.85 18.02 -2.97
N ARG A 403 0.58 19.14 -3.66
CA ARG A 403 1.36 20.39 -3.52
C ARG A 403 1.26 20.98 -2.12
N ALA A 404 0.10 20.90 -1.49
CA ALA A 404 -0.06 21.36 -0.11
C ALA A 404 0.87 20.62 0.86
N PHE A 405 1.02 19.30 0.72
CA PHE A 405 1.97 18.53 1.52
C PHE A 405 3.43 18.86 1.18
N GLU A 406 3.75 19.13 -0.10
CA GLU A 406 5.10 19.56 -0.50
C GLU A 406 5.49 20.90 0.12
N VAL A 407 4.56 21.85 0.15
CA VAL A 407 4.78 23.19 0.76
C VAL A 407 4.91 23.07 2.28
N GLU A 408 3.97 22.37 2.93
CA GLU A 408 3.94 22.24 4.39
C GLU A 408 5.00 21.26 4.93
N LYS A 409 5.80 20.64 4.07
CA LYS A 409 6.95 19.82 4.49
C LYS A 409 8.00 20.65 5.26
N GLU A 410 8.10 21.94 5.01
CA GLU A 410 8.97 22.81 5.79
C GLU A 410 8.54 22.88 7.26
N HIS A 411 7.23 22.90 7.51
CA HIS A 411 6.68 22.80 8.86
C HIS A 411 7.05 21.48 9.54
N LEU A 412 6.95 20.34 8.81
CA LEU A 412 7.38 19.03 9.28
C LEU A 412 8.88 19.02 9.64
N ALA A 413 9.74 19.46 8.70
CA ALA A 413 11.18 19.44 8.88
C ALA A 413 11.66 20.33 10.03
N ALA A 414 11.04 21.50 10.21
CA ALA A 414 11.38 22.42 11.31
C ALA A 414 11.09 21.85 12.71
N ARG A 415 10.16 20.90 12.80
CA ARG A 415 9.72 20.28 14.06
C ARG A 415 10.26 18.86 14.28
N TRP A 416 10.82 18.24 13.25
CA TRP A 416 11.45 16.92 13.35
C TRP A 416 12.86 17.06 13.95
N ARG A 417 13.02 16.79 15.23
CA ARG A 417 14.29 16.96 15.97
C ARG A 417 14.82 15.64 16.51
#